data_6fbaac605a53307fa6020e13cd91936f
#
_entry.id   6fbaac605a53307fa6020e13cd91936f
#
_cell.length_a   1.000
_cell.length_b   1.000
_cell.length_c   1.000
_cell.angle_alpha   90.00
_cell.angle_beta   90.00
_cell.angle_gamma   90.00
#
_symmetry.space_group_name_H-M   'P 1'
#
loop_
_entity.id
_entity.type
_entity.pdbx_description
1 polymer ?
#
loop_
_entity_poly.entity_id
_entity_poly.type
_entity_poly.pdbx_seq_one_letter_code
_entity_poly.pdbx_strand_id
1 'polypeptide(L)'
;MAAPVEREPRAPFSTAAAPEAPLEGARCDQKAQLRAAASAAGNEAIARFAEDYPVGPHDQPQSMCPAFGSLRVGLRMRRTATLLSGSACCVYGLTFTSHFYGARRTVGYVPFNSESLVTGKLFEDLREAVHALAKPDELDTVVVINLCVPSASGVPLRLLPKSIDGVRIVGIDVPGFGVPTHAEAKDVLAAAMLAYARTEAELGPVQAPRAGPSKVPTVTLLGEMFPVDPISIGRMLQPLGLAAGPTVPTREWRELYAALDCAVVGAVHPFYTASVRELEAAGRTVVGSAPVGCEGTARWLESIGSACGLSRDRIDAAKNAVVPAIAQALAANRIEARITLSGYEGSELLVARLLVESGADVRYVGTACPLTRFAEEDCRWLESRGARVKFRASLEDDLRAIEDHDPELVVGTTPVVQAAKERAIPSLYFTNLISARPLMGPAGAGSLAQVIQAALASRGRFEEMRSFFEGVGTGHAAGIWEDVPRAHEAFREKRLVQLRRRDVDHKPVGTF
;
A
#
# COMPACT_ATOMS: atom_id res chain seq x y z
N MET A 1 61.01 -8.24 11.68
CA MET A 1 60.85 -8.60 10.29
C MET A 1 60.17 -9.98 10.25
N ALA A 2 58.88 -10.00 9.99
CA ALA A 2 58.10 -11.23 9.85
C ALA A 2 57.98 -11.52 8.36
N ALA A 3 58.21 -12.76 7.99
CA ALA A 3 58.19 -13.25 6.62
C ALA A 3 56.76 -13.25 6.05
N PRO A 4 56.55 -13.00 4.75
CA PRO A 4 55.24 -13.02 4.14
C PRO A 4 54.70 -14.45 4.07
N VAL A 5 53.45 -14.64 4.51
CA VAL A 5 52.71 -15.88 4.34
C VAL A 5 52.27 -16.00 2.90
N GLU A 6 52.88 -16.93 2.17
CA GLU A 6 52.42 -17.35 0.83
C GLU A 6 51.02 -17.96 0.95
N ARG A 7 50.05 -17.32 0.28
CA ARG A 7 48.70 -17.90 0.11
C ARG A 7 48.73 -18.89 -1.07
N GLU A 8 48.43 -20.15 -0.79
CA GLU A 8 48.17 -21.13 -1.83
C GLU A 8 47.07 -20.65 -2.80
N PRO A 9 47.23 -20.84 -4.11
CA PRO A 9 46.22 -20.50 -5.09
C PRO A 9 44.98 -21.39 -4.87
N ARG A 10 43.82 -20.71 -4.62
CA ARG A 10 42.52 -21.40 -4.59
C ARG A 10 42.30 -22.11 -5.93
N ALA A 11 42.01 -23.40 -5.89
CA ALA A 11 41.57 -24.16 -7.04
C ALA A 11 40.38 -23.47 -7.73
N PRO A 12 40.33 -23.42 -9.07
CA PRO A 12 39.20 -22.84 -9.79
C PRO A 12 37.94 -23.62 -9.40
N PHE A 13 36.88 -22.90 -9.09
CA PHE A 13 35.57 -23.50 -8.86
C PHE A 13 35.23 -24.42 -10.05
N SER A 14 35.07 -25.69 -9.77
CA SER A 14 34.58 -26.65 -10.72
C SER A 14 33.25 -26.17 -11.29
N THR A 15 33.21 -25.85 -12.57
CA THR A 15 31.99 -25.70 -13.34
C THR A 15 31.40 -27.11 -13.62
N ALA A 16 31.11 -27.85 -12.57
CA ALA A 16 30.15 -28.94 -12.69
C ALA A 16 28.85 -28.27 -13.11
N ALA A 17 28.37 -28.60 -14.32
CA ALA A 17 27.07 -28.16 -14.78
C ALA A 17 26.08 -28.44 -13.65
N ALA A 18 25.46 -27.37 -13.16
CA ALA A 18 24.34 -27.51 -12.22
C ALA A 18 23.36 -28.50 -12.88
N PRO A 19 22.91 -29.54 -12.19
CA PRO A 19 21.92 -30.44 -12.76
C PRO A 19 20.78 -29.58 -13.29
N GLU A 20 20.42 -29.78 -14.57
CA GLU A 20 19.24 -29.18 -15.15
C GLU A 20 18.07 -29.42 -14.18
N ALA A 21 17.64 -28.35 -13.53
CA ALA A 21 16.63 -28.45 -12.49
C ALA A 21 15.29 -28.81 -13.14
N PRO A 22 14.70 -29.97 -12.81
CA PRO A 22 13.37 -30.32 -13.31
C PRO A 22 12.26 -29.60 -12.51
N LEU A 23 12.42 -28.31 -12.24
CA LEU A 23 11.53 -27.56 -11.35
C LEU A 23 10.55 -26.63 -12.07
N GLU A 24 10.65 -26.49 -13.39
CA GLU A 24 9.76 -25.59 -14.14
C GLU A 24 8.32 -26.09 -14.26
N GLY A 25 8.06 -27.40 -14.16
CA GLY A 25 6.72 -27.99 -14.21
C GLY A 25 5.98 -27.98 -12.87
N ALA A 26 6.69 -28.17 -11.77
CA ALA A 26 6.08 -28.48 -10.47
C ALA A 26 5.29 -27.31 -9.87
N ARG A 27 5.67 -26.05 -10.12
CA ARG A 27 4.97 -24.88 -9.55
C ARG A 27 3.69 -24.53 -10.29
N CYS A 28 3.66 -24.71 -11.61
CA CYS A 28 2.42 -24.52 -12.38
C CYS A 28 1.39 -25.60 -12.03
N ASP A 29 1.86 -26.83 -11.83
CA ASP A 29 1.00 -27.94 -11.41
C ASP A 29 0.45 -27.73 -10.00
N GLN A 30 1.23 -27.15 -9.07
CA GLN A 30 0.75 -26.86 -7.72
C GLN A 30 -0.39 -25.83 -7.71
N LYS A 31 -0.35 -24.80 -8.52
CA LYS A 31 -1.45 -23.81 -8.60
C LYS A 31 -2.70 -24.43 -9.21
N ALA A 32 -2.52 -25.23 -10.28
CA ALA A 32 -3.60 -25.99 -10.90
C ALA A 32 -4.21 -27.04 -9.94
N GLN A 33 -3.38 -27.73 -9.19
CA GLN A 33 -3.78 -28.71 -8.18
C GLN A 33 -4.48 -28.04 -6.99
N LEU A 34 -4.01 -26.89 -6.51
CA LEU A 34 -4.66 -26.12 -5.46
C LEU A 34 -6.03 -25.60 -5.91
N ARG A 35 -6.14 -25.10 -7.15
CA ARG A 35 -7.42 -24.71 -7.74
C ARG A 35 -8.38 -25.88 -7.87
N ALA A 36 -7.91 -27.01 -8.37
CA ALA A 36 -8.72 -28.21 -8.51
C ALA A 36 -9.17 -28.74 -7.14
N ALA A 37 -8.27 -28.77 -6.15
CA ALA A 37 -8.59 -29.18 -4.79
C ALA A 37 -9.55 -28.21 -4.10
N ALA A 38 -9.36 -26.90 -4.26
CA ALA A 38 -10.24 -25.88 -3.71
C ALA A 38 -11.63 -25.91 -4.36
N SER A 39 -11.71 -26.10 -5.67
CA SER A 39 -12.96 -26.26 -6.40
C SER A 39 -13.68 -27.55 -6.01
N ALA A 40 -12.95 -28.66 -5.89
CA ALA A 40 -13.51 -29.93 -5.44
C ALA A 40 -14.00 -29.90 -3.98
N ALA A 41 -13.37 -29.10 -3.13
CA ALA A 41 -13.77 -28.89 -1.74
C ALA A 41 -14.89 -27.84 -1.58
N GLY A 42 -15.33 -27.19 -2.66
CA GLY A 42 -16.34 -26.14 -2.62
C GLY A 42 -15.86 -24.86 -1.87
N ASN A 43 -14.56 -24.68 -1.72
CA ASN A 43 -14.00 -23.56 -0.96
C ASN A 43 -13.54 -22.44 -1.91
N GLU A 44 -14.49 -21.58 -2.28
CA GLU A 44 -14.22 -20.42 -3.16
C GLU A 44 -13.15 -19.45 -2.58
N ALA A 45 -13.02 -19.36 -1.27
CA ALA A 45 -12.02 -18.49 -0.65
C ALA A 45 -10.58 -18.97 -0.93
N ILE A 46 -10.34 -20.28 -0.88
CA ILE A 46 -9.04 -20.88 -1.23
C ILE A 46 -8.79 -20.77 -2.73
N ALA A 47 -9.82 -20.95 -3.57
CA ALA A 47 -9.70 -20.79 -5.00
C ALA A 47 -9.31 -19.36 -5.37
N ARG A 48 -9.96 -18.34 -4.81
CA ARG A 48 -9.61 -16.93 -4.98
C ARG A 48 -8.20 -16.64 -4.46
N PHE A 49 -7.84 -17.11 -3.28
CA PHE A 49 -6.48 -16.96 -2.75
C PHE A 49 -5.44 -17.51 -3.72
N ALA A 50 -5.67 -18.70 -4.29
CA ALA A 50 -4.75 -19.29 -5.26
C ALA A 50 -4.70 -18.50 -6.60
N GLU A 51 -5.78 -17.78 -6.95
CA GLU A 51 -5.80 -16.89 -8.12
C GLU A 51 -5.03 -15.60 -7.89
N ASP A 52 -5.19 -15.02 -6.71
CA ASP A 52 -4.59 -13.74 -6.36
C ASP A 52 -3.12 -13.89 -5.93
N TYR A 53 -2.67 -15.10 -5.60
CA TYR A 53 -1.32 -15.31 -5.10
C TYR A 53 -0.30 -15.32 -6.22
N PRO A 54 0.71 -14.44 -6.19
CA PRO A 54 1.75 -14.38 -7.24
C PRO A 54 2.54 -15.69 -7.32
N VAL A 55 2.85 -16.12 -8.53
CA VAL A 55 3.54 -17.41 -8.77
C VAL A 55 5.06 -17.25 -8.65
N GLY A 56 5.58 -16.05 -8.88
CA GLY A 56 7.01 -15.79 -8.84
C GLY A 56 7.37 -14.34 -8.57
N PRO A 57 8.65 -14.02 -8.44
CA PRO A 57 9.09 -12.67 -8.07
C PRO A 57 8.69 -11.60 -9.07
N HIS A 58 8.55 -11.95 -10.34
CA HIS A 58 8.12 -11.01 -11.39
C HIS A 58 6.60 -10.84 -11.46
N ASP A 59 5.86 -11.79 -10.92
CA ASP A 59 4.41 -11.71 -10.83
C ASP A 59 3.94 -11.05 -9.52
N GLN A 60 4.88 -10.60 -8.69
CA GLN A 60 4.57 -9.89 -7.45
C GLN A 60 4.14 -8.46 -7.75
N PRO A 61 3.12 -7.96 -7.05
CA PRO A 61 2.79 -6.55 -7.08
C PRO A 61 4.01 -5.70 -6.69
N GLN A 62 4.23 -4.61 -7.40
CA GLN A 62 5.26 -3.66 -7.00
C GLN A 62 4.84 -2.96 -5.71
N SER A 63 5.62 -3.12 -4.66
CA SER A 63 5.38 -2.47 -3.37
C SER A 63 6.68 -2.31 -2.59
N MET A 64 6.68 -1.38 -1.65
CA MET A 64 7.69 -1.36 -0.59
C MET A 64 7.46 -2.54 0.36
N CYS A 65 8.50 -2.89 1.14
CA CYS A 65 8.36 -3.89 2.19
C CYS A 65 7.10 -3.61 3.05
N PRO A 66 6.22 -4.58 3.27
CA PRO A 66 4.97 -4.38 4.02
C PRO A 66 5.20 -3.84 5.43
N ALA A 67 6.25 -4.28 6.11
CA ALA A 67 6.60 -3.79 7.44
C ALA A 67 6.79 -2.27 7.51
N PHE A 68 7.14 -1.62 6.40
CA PHE A 68 7.21 -0.16 6.33
C PHE A 68 5.86 0.50 6.61
N GLY A 69 4.77 -0.07 6.12
CA GLY A 69 3.42 0.43 6.38
C GLY A 69 3.06 0.37 7.86
N SER A 70 3.26 -0.78 8.50
CA SER A 70 3.00 -0.95 9.94
C SER A 70 3.93 -0.08 10.79
N LEU A 71 5.22 -0.01 10.44
CA LEU A 71 6.17 0.87 11.13
C LEU A 71 5.69 2.32 11.11
N ARG A 72 5.23 2.81 9.97
CA ARG A 72 4.71 4.18 9.86
C ARG A 72 3.49 4.44 10.74
N VAL A 73 2.59 3.47 10.87
CA VAL A 73 1.45 3.56 11.80
C VAL A 73 1.95 3.66 13.24
N GLY A 74 2.84 2.76 13.66
CA GLY A 74 3.41 2.78 15.00
C GLY A 74 4.15 4.07 15.34
N LEU A 75 4.98 4.56 14.42
CA LEU A 75 5.75 5.81 14.58
C LEU A 75 4.87 7.07 14.59
N ARG A 76 3.68 7.00 14.04
CA ARG A 76 2.74 8.13 14.05
C ARG A 76 2.05 8.28 15.40
N MET A 77 1.88 7.20 16.15
CA MET A 77 1.21 7.24 17.45
C MET A 77 2.10 7.87 18.53
N ARG A 78 1.49 8.78 19.29
CA ARG A 78 2.16 9.38 20.45
C ARG A 78 2.30 8.37 21.58
N ARG A 79 3.33 8.52 22.41
CA ARG A 79 3.61 7.65 23.55
C ARG A 79 3.61 6.15 23.18
N THR A 80 4.12 5.84 21.98
CA THR A 80 4.21 4.48 21.45
C THR A 80 5.64 4.18 21.03
N ALA A 81 6.19 3.09 21.52
CA ALA A 81 7.41 2.50 20.99
C ALA A 81 7.08 1.45 19.94
N THR A 82 7.86 1.39 18.87
CA THR A 82 7.73 0.34 17.86
C THR A 82 8.99 -0.52 17.89
N LEU A 83 8.80 -1.82 18.11
CA LEU A 83 9.85 -2.82 18.21
C LEU A 83 9.79 -3.72 16.97
N LEU A 84 10.88 -3.77 16.22
CA LEU A 84 11.03 -4.65 15.06
C LEU A 84 11.79 -5.91 15.44
N SER A 85 11.22 -7.07 15.16
CA SER A 85 11.89 -8.36 15.27
C SER A 85 12.21 -8.88 13.86
N GLY A 86 13.50 -9.03 13.55
CA GLY A 86 13.88 -9.41 12.21
C GLY A 86 15.38 -9.33 11.90
N SER A 87 15.70 -9.39 10.61
CA SER A 87 17.08 -9.26 10.15
C SER A 87 17.59 -7.81 10.27
N ALA A 88 18.83 -7.64 10.65
CA ALA A 88 19.49 -6.34 10.77
C ALA A 88 19.38 -5.49 9.49
N CYS A 89 19.54 -6.11 8.32
CA CYS A 89 19.44 -5.40 7.03
C CYS A 89 18.01 -4.87 6.77
N CYS A 90 16.98 -5.65 7.12
CA CYS A 90 15.59 -5.21 7.00
C CYS A 90 15.30 -4.04 7.96
N VAL A 91 15.73 -4.17 9.21
CA VAL A 91 15.52 -3.12 10.22
C VAL A 91 16.25 -1.84 9.84
N TYR A 92 17.49 -1.94 9.35
CA TYR A 92 18.25 -0.78 8.87
C TYR A 92 17.52 -0.07 7.72
N GLY A 93 17.08 -0.81 6.70
CA GLY A 93 16.36 -0.25 5.56
C GLY A 93 15.05 0.43 5.97
N LEU A 94 14.27 -0.21 6.84
CA LEU A 94 13.01 0.34 7.35
C LEU A 94 13.24 1.60 8.19
N THR A 95 14.24 1.60 9.06
CA THR A 95 14.58 2.74 9.93
C THR A 95 15.09 3.91 9.10
N PHE A 96 15.99 3.65 8.14
CA PHE A 96 16.49 4.68 7.22
C PHE A 96 15.35 5.34 6.44
N THR A 97 14.46 4.53 5.86
CA THR A 97 13.31 5.06 5.13
C THR A 97 12.39 5.87 6.02
N SER A 98 12.18 5.44 7.27
CA SER A 98 11.36 6.18 8.24
C SER A 98 11.95 7.55 8.58
N HIS A 99 13.26 7.66 8.74
CA HIS A 99 13.95 8.95 8.94
C HIS A 99 13.82 9.86 7.73
N PHE A 100 13.93 9.31 6.54
CA PHE A 100 13.75 10.06 5.29
C PHE A 100 12.36 10.70 5.18
N TYR A 101 11.32 10.00 5.65
CA TYR A 101 9.96 10.53 5.74
C TYR A 101 9.68 11.34 7.02
N GLY A 102 10.71 11.77 7.73
CA GLY A 102 10.61 12.69 8.88
C GLY A 102 10.18 12.03 10.20
N ALA A 103 10.10 10.72 10.27
CA ALA A 103 9.84 10.01 11.53
C ALA A 103 11.10 10.01 12.40
N ARG A 104 11.06 10.77 13.50
CA ARG A 104 12.20 10.93 14.42
C ARG A 104 12.07 10.09 15.70
N ARG A 105 11.11 9.18 15.77
CA ARG A 105 10.90 8.37 16.97
C ARG A 105 11.83 7.17 16.97
N THR A 106 12.19 6.74 18.15
CA THR A 106 13.04 5.58 18.34
C THR A 106 12.32 4.31 17.88
N VAL A 107 13.03 3.51 17.10
CA VAL A 107 12.62 2.17 16.68
C VAL A 107 13.46 1.19 17.50
N GLY A 108 12.78 0.33 18.26
CA GLY A 108 13.42 -0.78 18.95
C GLY A 108 13.78 -1.89 17.96
N TYR A 109 14.79 -2.66 18.28
CA TYR A 109 15.25 -3.76 17.44
C TYR A 109 15.64 -4.98 18.26
N VAL A 110 15.07 -6.14 17.93
CA VAL A 110 15.48 -7.44 18.44
C VAL A 110 16.15 -8.22 17.32
N PRO A 111 17.49 -8.34 17.36
CA PRO A 111 18.23 -9.12 16.37
C PRO A 111 18.03 -10.61 16.60
N PHE A 112 18.24 -11.40 15.57
CA PHE A 112 18.33 -12.84 15.69
C PHE A 112 19.60 -13.37 15.01
N ASN A 113 20.02 -14.54 15.44
CA ASN A 113 21.05 -15.36 14.81
C ASN A 113 20.54 -16.80 14.63
N SER A 114 21.35 -17.65 14.00
CA SER A 114 20.96 -19.04 13.77
C SER A 114 20.69 -19.80 15.08
N GLU A 115 21.43 -19.51 16.15
CA GLU A 115 21.26 -20.15 17.45
C GLU A 115 19.91 -19.75 18.07
N SER A 116 19.59 -18.46 18.14
CA SER A 116 18.32 -17.99 18.71
C SER A 116 17.09 -18.49 17.95
N LEU A 117 17.22 -18.73 16.64
CA LEU A 117 16.16 -19.33 15.82
C LEU A 117 15.97 -20.81 16.15
N VAL A 118 17.06 -21.59 16.18
CA VAL A 118 17.00 -23.04 16.42
C VAL A 118 16.58 -23.37 17.84
N THR A 119 17.07 -22.61 18.81
CA THR A 119 16.78 -22.84 20.26
C THR A 119 15.44 -22.24 20.72
N GLY A 120 14.76 -21.45 19.88
CA GLY A 120 13.55 -20.71 20.27
C GLY A 120 13.82 -19.50 21.15
N LYS A 121 15.08 -19.16 21.44
CA LYS A 121 15.49 -18.06 22.30
C LYS A 121 15.01 -16.69 21.79
N LEU A 122 14.73 -16.57 20.50
CA LEU A 122 14.24 -15.32 19.90
C LEU A 122 12.96 -14.81 20.58
N PHE A 123 12.06 -15.70 21.01
CA PHE A 123 10.86 -15.29 21.76
C PHE A 123 11.20 -14.74 23.14
N GLU A 124 12.18 -15.35 23.84
CA GLU A 124 12.66 -14.87 25.14
C GLU A 124 13.29 -13.48 25.01
N ASP A 125 14.20 -13.31 24.05
CA ASP A 125 14.86 -12.03 23.77
C ASP A 125 13.82 -10.93 23.45
N LEU A 126 12.78 -11.29 22.69
CA LEU A 126 11.68 -10.38 22.37
C LEU A 126 10.87 -10.01 23.63
N ARG A 127 10.56 -10.98 24.47
CA ARG A 127 9.83 -10.77 25.73
C ARG A 127 10.61 -9.85 26.67
N GLU A 128 11.92 -10.07 26.82
CA GLU A 128 12.81 -9.22 27.61
C GLU A 128 12.84 -7.78 27.07
N ALA A 129 12.96 -7.61 25.74
CA ALA A 129 12.95 -6.30 25.12
C ALA A 129 11.62 -5.55 25.33
N VAL A 130 10.49 -6.25 25.26
CA VAL A 130 9.17 -5.68 25.54
C VAL A 130 9.07 -5.22 26.99
N HIS A 131 9.54 -6.03 27.96
CA HIS A 131 9.57 -5.64 29.37
C HIS A 131 10.47 -4.42 29.61
N ALA A 132 11.64 -4.36 28.98
CA ALA A 132 12.55 -3.23 29.11
C ALA A 132 11.99 -1.91 28.55
N LEU A 133 11.16 -2.01 27.50
CA LEU A 133 10.51 -0.86 26.85
C LEU A 133 9.24 -0.40 27.54
N ALA A 134 8.52 -1.28 28.24
CA ALA A 134 7.22 -0.97 28.86
C ALA A 134 7.37 -0.06 30.09
N LYS A 135 7.60 1.23 29.85
CA LYS A 135 7.76 2.26 30.89
C LYS A 135 6.52 3.16 30.90
N PRO A 136 5.64 3.04 31.89
CA PRO A 136 4.35 3.76 31.91
C PRO A 136 4.49 5.28 31.96
N ASP A 137 5.57 5.81 32.53
CA ASP A 137 5.83 7.26 32.56
C ASP A 137 6.11 7.84 31.17
N GLU A 138 6.64 7.01 30.26
CA GLU A 138 7.05 7.42 28.91
C GLU A 138 6.07 6.96 27.83
N LEU A 139 5.50 5.76 27.98
CA LEU A 139 4.76 5.07 26.94
C LEU A 139 3.38 4.60 27.41
N ASP A 140 2.44 4.61 26.47
CA ASP A 140 1.10 4.03 26.64
C ASP A 140 1.00 2.68 25.91
N THR A 141 1.87 2.46 24.91
CA THR A 141 1.82 1.28 24.04
C THR A 141 3.20 0.88 23.53
N VAL A 142 3.45 -0.40 23.44
CA VAL A 142 4.56 -1.02 22.69
C VAL A 142 3.95 -1.84 21.57
N VAL A 143 4.32 -1.49 20.32
CA VAL A 143 3.97 -2.25 19.12
C VAL A 143 5.13 -3.17 18.77
N VAL A 144 4.87 -4.45 18.60
CA VAL A 144 5.84 -5.46 18.22
C VAL A 144 5.52 -5.96 16.81
N ILE A 145 6.47 -5.83 15.90
CA ILE A 145 6.32 -6.23 14.50
C ILE A 145 7.30 -7.36 14.17
N ASN A 146 6.78 -8.57 13.97
CA ASN A 146 7.56 -9.65 13.40
C ASN A 146 7.70 -9.43 11.89
N LEU A 147 8.95 -9.43 11.42
CA LEU A 147 9.28 -9.43 10.00
C LEU A 147 9.29 -10.87 9.45
N CYS A 148 9.78 -11.05 8.21
CA CYS A 148 9.69 -12.33 7.49
C CYS A 148 10.24 -13.53 8.27
N VAL A 149 11.45 -13.44 8.82
CA VAL A 149 12.10 -14.58 9.47
C VAL A 149 11.44 -14.97 10.79
N PRO A 150 11.18 -14.07 11.73
CA PRO A 150 10.44 -14.42 12.96
C PRO A 150 9.04 -14.99 12.67
N SER A 151 8.31 -14.42 11.70
CA SER A 151 7.00 -14.95 11.30
C SER A 151 7.11 -16.35 10.71
N ALA A 152 8.09 -16.59 9.81
CA ALA A 152 8.32 -17.92 9.23
C ALA A 152 8.77 -18.96 10.27
N SER A 153 9.49 -18.52 11.30
CA SER A 153 9.94 -19.37 12.42
C SER A 153 8.85 -19.59 13.47
N GLY A 154 7.68 -18.98 13.31
CA GLY A 154 6.54 -19.17 14.21
C GLY A 154 6.71 -18.52 15.59
N VAL A 155 7.46 -17.41 15.70
CA VAL A 155 7.61 -16.67 16.95
C VAL A 155 6.23 -16.21 17.46
N PRO A 156 5.77 -16.71 18.63
CA PRO A 156 4.36 -16.62 19.00
C PRO A 156 4.01 -15.32 19.72
N LEU A 157 3.83 -14.20 19.00
CA LEU A 157 3.48 -12.89 19.60
C LEU A 157 2.20 -12.95 20.45
N ARG A 158 1.32 -13.92 20.23
CA ARG A 158 0.11 -14.11 21.04
C ARG A 158 0.39 -14.49 22.50
N LEU A 159 1.59 -14.98 22.78
CA LEU A 159 2.04 -15.34 24.15
C LEU A 159 2.66 -14.16 24.91
N LEU A 160 2.88 -13.03 24.26
CA LEU A 160 3.26 -11.81 24.96
C LEU A 160 2.11 -11.36 25.88
N PRO A 161 2.42 -10.80 27.07
CA PRO A 161 1.39 -10.22 27.93
C PRO A 161 0.63 -9.12 27.17
N LYS A 162 -0.66 -9.00 27.43
CA LYS A 162 -1.47 -7.94 26.83
C LYS A 162 -1.08 -6.55 27.33
N SER A 163 -0.68 -6.47 28.60
CA SER A 163 -0.15 -5.23 29.17
C SER A 163 0.94 -5.52 30.20
N ILE A 164 1.84 -4.57 30.42
CA ILE A 164 2.88 -4.57 31.44
C ILE A 164 2.80 -3.22 32.12
N ASP A 165 2.53 -3.20 33.44
CA ASP A 165 2.42 -1.98 34.24
C ASP A 165 1.52 -0.89 33.62
N GLY A 166 0.45 -1.31 32.96
CA GLY A 166 -0.49 -0.42 32.26
C GLY A 166 -0.08 -0.02 30.85
N VAL A 167 1.10 -0.39 30.37
CA VAL A 167 1.53 -0.21 28.98
C VAL A 167 0.99 -1.35 28.12
N ARG A 168 0.25 -1.03 27.06
CA ARG A 168 -0.34 -2.00 26.12
C ARG A 168 0.71 -2.64 25.25
N ILE A 169 0.58 -3.93 25.00
CA ILE A 169 1.46 -4.68 24.08
C ILE A 169 0.64 -5.16 22.89
N VAL A 170 0.96 -4.65 21.71
CA VAL A 170 0.27 -4.98 20.44
C VAL A 170 1.26 -5.68 19.52
N GLY A 171 1.12 -6.99 19.33
CA GLY A 171 1.97 -7.79 18.45
C GLY A 171 1.28 -8.09 17.13
N ILE A 172 2.02 -7.94 16.02
CA ILE A 172 1.57 -8.29 14.68
C ILE A 172 2.66 -9.00 13.88
N ASP A 173 2.23 -9.87 12.97
CA ASP A 173 3.08 -10.49 11.96
C ASP A 173 2.87 -9.80 10.61
N VAL A 174 3.95 -9.30 10.00
CA VAL A 174 3.90 -8.60 8.71
C VAL A 174 5.02 -9.13 7.80
N PRO A 175 4.98 -10.41 7.46
CA PRO A 175 5.96 -10.98 6.54
C PRO A 175 5.65 -10.60 5.10
N GLY A 176 6.68 -10.34 4.29
CA GLY A 176 6.53 -10.00 2.88
C GLY A 176 5.90 -11.12 2.03
N PHE A 177 5.93 -12.34 2.53
CA PHE A 177 5.27 -13.48 1.87
C PHE A 177 3.78 -13.64 2.25
N GLY A 178 3.31 -12.92 3.28
CA GLY A 178 1.92 -13.02 3.77
C GLY A 178 1.12 -11.73 3.66
N VAL A 179 1.80 -10.57 3.64
CA VAL A 179 1.18 -9.27 3.45
C VAL A 179 1.79 -8.64 2.20
N PRO A 180 1.08 -8.59 1.07
CA PRO A 180 1.66 -8.22 -0.23
C PRO A 180 2.13 -6.78 -0.34
N THR A 181 1.47 -5.82 0.34
CA THR A 181 1.78 -4.40 0.19
C THR A 181 1.95 -3.71 1.54
N HIS A 182 2.73 -2.62 1.54
CA HIS A 182 2.85 -1.79 2.73
C HIS A 182 1.54 -1.05 3.06
N ALA A 183 0.69 -0.83 2.08
CA ALA A 183 -0.64 -0.27 2.28
C ALA A 183 -1.52 -1.19 3.13
N GLU A 184 -1.55 -2.49 2.80
CA GLU A 184 -2.28 -3.49 3.59
C GLU A 184 -1.68 -3.69 4.99
N ALA A 185 -0.37 -3.57 5.14
CA ALA A 185 0.28 -3.65 6.44
C ALA A 185 -0.12 -2.50 7.40
N LYS A 186 -0.51 -1.34 6.89
CA LYS A 186 -1.11 -0.28 7.71
C LYS A 186 -2.44 -0.74 8.30
N ASP A 187 -3.26 -1.41 7.48
CA ASP A 187 -4.55 -1.97 7.89
C ASP A 187 -4.38 -3.06 8.96
N VAL A 188 -3.38 -3.94 8.82
CA VAL A 188 -3.10 -4.99 9.81
C VAL A 188 -2.84 -4.41 11.20
N LEU A 189 -1.98 -3.38 11.31
CA LEU A 189 -1.70 -2.76 12.61
C LEU A 189 -2.88 -1.94 13.12
N ALA A 190 -3.54 -1.17 12.27
CA ALA A 190 -4.71 -0.38 12.66
C ALA A 190 -5.84 -1.29 13.17
N ALA A 191 -6.09 -2.42 12.53
CA ALA A 191 -7.06 -3.41 12.96
C ALA A 191 -6.69 -4.04 14.31
N ALA A 192 -5.42 -4.41 14.51
CA ALA A 192 -4.96 -4.96 15.80
C ALA A 192 -5.14 -3.96 16.95
N MET A 193 -4.88 -2.68 16.71
CA MET A 193 -5.11 -1.63 17.69
C MET A 193 -6.60 -1.40 17.98
N LEU A 194 -7.46 -1.41 16.94
CA LEU A 194 -8.92 -1.30 17.08
C LEU A 194 -9.48 -2.48 17.87
N ALA A 195 -9.06 -3.71 17.55
CA ALA A 195 -9.47 -4.91 18.27
C ALA A 195 -9.10 -4.85 19.75
N TYR A 196 -7.88 -4.38 20.04
CA TYR A 196 -7.42 -4.20 21.42
C TYR A 196 -8.27 -3.15 22.14
N ALA A 197 -8.46 -1.97 21.54
CA ALA A 197 -9.25 -0.89 22.13
C ALA A 197 -10.72 -1.30 22.34
N ARG A 198 -11.31 -2.09 21.43
CA ARG A 198 -12.65 -2.64 21.58
C ARG A 198 -12.73 -3.58 22.78
N THR A 199 -11.78 -4.49 22.92
CA THR A 199 -11.72 -5.41 24.08
C THR A 199 -11.55 -4.65 25.40
N GLU A 200 -10.73 -3.60 25.45
CA GLU A 200 -10.61 -2.75 26.65
C GLU A 200 -11.95 -2.07 26.98
N ALA A 201 -12.66 -1.55 26.00
CA ALA A 201 -13.94 -0.89 26.19
C ALA A 201 -15.06 -1.85 26.68
N GLU A 202 -14.98 -3.14 26.28
CA GLU A 202 -15.91 -4.18 26.73
C GLU A 202 -15.63 -4.63 28.19
N LEU A 203 -14.37 -4.59 28.63
CA LEU A 203 -13.96 -5.05 29.98
C LEU A 203 -14.20 -4.05 31.10
N GLY A 204 -14.45 -2.81 30.80
CA GLY A 204 -14.73 -1.80 31.82
C GLY A 204 -14.82 -0.36 31.32
N PRO A 205 -15.22 0.55 32.20
CA PRO A 205 -15.27 1.96 31.82
C PRO A 205 -13.86 2.44 31.51
N VAL A 206 -13.56 2.53 30.24
CA VAL A 206 -12.35 3.18 29.79
C VAL A 206 -12.41 4.62 30.31
N GLN A 207 -11.37 5.06 31.05
CA GLN A 207 -11.14 6.48 31.31
C GLN A 207 -10.72 7.18 30.00
N ALA A 208 -11.53 7.01 28.94
CA ALA A 208 -11.50 7.94 27.85
C ALA A 208 -11.94 9.28 28.47
N PRO A 209 -11.17 10.37 28.29
CA PRO A 209 -11.78 11.67 28.45
C PRO A 209 -12.94 11.63 27.48
N ARG A 210 -14.14 11.40 27.99
CA ARG A 210 -15.35 11.66 27.24
C ARG A 210 -15.19 13.10 26.82
N ALA A 211 -14.81 13.33 25.58
CA ALA A 211 -15.18 14.58 24.95
C ALA A 211 -16.66 14.67 25.28
N GLY A 212 -17.02 15.66 26.10
CA GLY A 212 -18.41 15.82 26.55
C GLY A 212 -19.27 15.65 25.32
N PRO A 213 -20.49 15.14 25.42
CA PRO A 213 -21.30 14.74 24.27
C PRO A 213 -21.19 15.83 23.22
N SER A 214 -20.46 15.56 22.16
CA SER A 214 -20.35 16.51 21.06
C SER A 214 -21.78 16.72 20.60
N LYS A 215 -22.26 17.96 20.65
CA LYS A 215 -23.61 18.27 20.18
C LYS A 215 -23.80 17.93 18.70
N VAL A 216 -22.68 17.69 17.99
CA VAL A 216 -22.64 17.38 16.57
C VAL A 216 -22.13 15.92 16.40
N PRO A 217 -22.88 15.04 15.72
CA PRO A 217 -22.43 13.69 15.44
C PRO A 217 -21.15 13.70 14.62
N THR A 218 -20.24 12.75 14.93
CA THR A 218 -18.94 12.67 14.27
C THR A 218 -18.86 11.51 13.28
N VAL A 219 -18.11 11.72 12.21
CA VAL A 219 -17.75 10.71 11.20
C VAL A 219 -16.29 10.34 11.38
N THR A 220 -16.02 9.10 11.75
CA THR A 220 -14.65 8.57 11.75
C THR A 220 -14.17 8.40 10.30
N LEU A 221 -12.97 8.89 10.00
CA LEU A 221 -12.36 8.76 8.68
C LEU A 221 -11.45 7.52 8.67
N LEU A 222 -11.76 6.55 7.82
CA LEU A 222 -10.98 5.33 7.70
C LEU A 222 -10.05 5.38 6.49
N GLY A 223 -8.79 5.41 6.75
CA GLY A 223 -7.74 5.35 5.75
C GLY A 223 -6.81 6.56 5.80
N GLU A 224 -5.53 6.29 5.88
CA GLU A 224 -4.48 7.28 5.75
C GLU A 224 -4.05 7.38 4.31
N MET A 225 -4.30 8.51 3.69
CA MET A 225 -3.63 8.91 2.46
C MET A 225 -2.62 10.00 2.76
N PHE A 226 -1.64 10.18 1.91
CA PHE A 226 -0.78 11.32 1.93
C PHE A 226 -1.41 12.51 1.18
N PRO A 227 -1.57 13.63 1.82
CA PRO A 227 -2.05 13.80 3.18
C PRO A 227 -3.58 13.71 3.21
N VAL A 228 -4.15 12.95 4.12
CA VAL A 228 -5.57 13.14 4.46
C VAL A 228 -5.70 14.50 5.13
N ASP A 229 -6.53 15.36 4.58
CA ASP A 229 -6.87 16.64 5.16
C ASP A 229 -8.24 16.55 5.86
N PRO A 230 -8.27 16.25 7.18
CA PRO A 230 -9.51 16.13 7.93
C PRO A 230 -10.27 17.46 8.00
N ILE A 231 -9.57 18.59 7.82
CA ILE A 231 -10.19 19.92 7.84
C ILE A 231 -11.04 20.12 6.60
N SER A 232 -10.48 19.82 5.41
CA SER A 232 -11.24 19.88 4.15
C SER A 232 -12.42 18.90 4.15
N ILE A 233 -12.22 17.67 4.64
CA ILE A 233 -13.30 16.70 4.77
C ILE A 233 -14.35 17.19 5.75
N GLY A 234 -13.95 17.73 6.89
CA GLY A 234 -14.85 18.32 7.89
C GLY A 234 -15.71 19.43 7.31
N ARG A 235 -15.14 20.30 6.46
CA ARG A 235 -15.90 21.34 5.77
C ARG A 235 -16.95 20.76 4.83
N MET A 236 -16.66 19.65 4.14
CA MET A 236 -17.65 18.97 3.29
C MET A 236 -18.76 18.30 4.10
N LEU A 237 -18.51 17.92 5.35
CA LEU A 237 -19.50 17.33 6.25
C LEU A 237 -20.39 18.37 6.95
N GLN A 238 -19.95 19.63 7.07
CA GLN A 238 -20.70 20.69 7.77
C GLN A 238 -22.13 20.89 7.24
N PRO A 239 -22.38 20.91 5.91
CA PRO A 239 -23.75 21.07 5.40
C PRO A 239 -24.68 19.91 5.80
N LEU A 240 -24.11 18.71 6.05
CA LEU A 240 -24.84 17.58 6.62
C LEU A 240 -25.08 17.73 8.14
N GLY A 241 -24.50 18.77 8.79
CA GLY A 241 -24.50 18.92 10.24
C GLY A 241 -23.69 17.89 10.97
N LEU A 242 -22.66 17.37 10.31
CA LEU A 242 -21.73 16.39 10.83
C LEU A 242 -20.34 17.02 10.99
N ALA A 243 -19.51 16.44 11.85
CA ALA A 243 -18.13 16.84 12.05
C ALA A 243 -17.18 15.68 11.73
N ALA A 244 -15.98 16.00 11.24
CA ALA A 244 -14.93 15.00 11.14
C ALA A 244 -14.49 14.56 12.54
N GLY A 245 -14.51 13.26 12.77
CA GLY A 245 -13.96 12.60 13.95
C GLY A 245 -12.50 12.22 13.76
N PRO A 246 -12.00 11.22 14.51
CA PRO A 246 -10.64 10.74 14.35
C PRO A 246 -10.40 10.12 12.97
N THR A 247 -9.15 10.15 12.55
CA THR A 247 -8.71 9.42 11.35
C THR A 247 -8.00 8.14 11.79
N VAL A 248 -8.43 6.99 11.30
CA VAL A 248 -7.80 5.69 11.52
C VAL A 248 -6.88 5.38 10.33
N PRO A 249 -5.60 5.06 10.54
CA PRO A 249 -4.85 4.93 11.80
C PRO A 249 -4.72 6.23 12.60
N THR A 250 -4.87 6.13 13.91
CA THR A 250 -4.93 7.30 14.82
C THR A 250 -3.56 7.83 15.22
N ARG A 251 -3.52 8.98 15.89
CA ARG A 251 -2.30 9.56 16.44
C ARG A 251 -2.14 9.36 17.95
N GLU A 252 -3.24 9.06 18.63
CA GLU A 252 -3.27 8.81 20.06
C GLU A 252 -4.18 7.63 20.34
N TRP A 253 -3.87 6.86 21.39
CA TRP A 253 -4.67 5.69 21.74
C TRP A 253 -6.14 6.03 22.03
N ARG A 254 -6.38 7.14 22.75
CA ARG A 254 -7.74 7.60 23.06
C ARG A 254 -8.62 7.88 21.84
N GLU A 255 -8.02 8.20 20.70
CA GLU A 255 -8.75 8.42 19.44
C GLU A 255 -9.34 7.11 18.89
N LEU A 256 -8.79 5.94 19.26
CA LEU A 256 -9.36 4.65 18.90
C LEU A 256 -10.73 4.46 19.55
N TYR A 257 -10.89 4.83 20.82
CA TYR A 257 -12.19 4.76 21.49
C TYR A 257 -13.20 5.72 20.85
N ALA A 258 -12.77 6.93 20.51
CA ALA A 258 -13.62 7.88 19.80
C ALA A 258 -13.99 7.37 18.39
N ALA A 259 -13.10 6.65 17.73
CA ALA A 259 -13.38 6.00 16.45
C ALA A 259 -14.42 4.89 16.57
N LEU A 260 -14.39 4.14 17.68
CA LEU A 260 -15.37 3.10 18.01
C LEU A 260 -16.72 3.65 18.47
N ASP A 261 -16.81 4.93 18.87
CA ASP A 261 -18.02 5.61 19.37
C ASP A 261 -18.57 6.67 18.39
N CYS A 262 -18.29 6.55 17.11
CA CYS A 262 -18.77 7.48 16.08
C CYS A 262 -20.19 7.16 15.60
N ALA A 263 -20.82 8.11 14.92
CA ALA A 263 -22.12 7.91 14.27
C ALA A 263 -22.01 6.97 13.05
N VAL A 264 -20.98 7.19 12.24
CA VAL A 264 -20.69 6.42 11.03
C VAL A 264 -19.19 6.49 10.73
N VAL A 265 -18.68 5.50 10.04
CA VAL A 265 -17.31 5.48 9.52
C VAL A 265 -17.33 5.76 8.02
N GLY A 266 -16.68 6.81 7.58
CA GLY A 266 -16.48 7.13 6.17
C GLY A 266 -15.14 6.64 5.70
N ALA A 267 -15.09 5.64 4.82
CA ALA A 267 -13.86 5.26 4.17
C ALA A 267 -13.36 6.40 3.27
N VAL A 268 -12.07 6.68 3.36
CA VAL A 268 -11.35 7.64 2.51
C VAL A 268 -10.24 6.94 1.72
N HIS A 269 -10.18 5.63 1.88
CA HIS A 269 -9.23 4.77 1.19
C HIS A 269 -9.80 3.37 0.99
N PRO A 270 -9.76 2.80 -0.22
CA PRO A 270 -10.53 1.59 -0.53
C PRO A 270 -9.91 0.27 -0.05
N PHE A 271 -8.65 0.22 0.38
CA PHE A 271 -7.98 -1.05 0.69
C PHE A 271 -8.16 -1.55 2.14
N TYR A 272 -8.62 -0.72 3.07
CA TYR A 272 -8.79 -1.11 4.48
C TYR A 272 -9.91 -2.12 4.64
N THR A 273 -9.57 -3.37 4.94
CA THR A 273 -10.53 -4.47 5.11
C THR A 273 -10.53 -5.04 6.52
N ALA A 274 -9.36 -5.19 7.14
CA ALA A 274 -9.24 -5.68 8.50
C ALA A 274 -9.79 -4.68 9.52
N SER A 275 -9.46 -3.39 9.38
CA SER A 275 -10.02 -2.32 10.21
C SER A 275 -11.52 -2.18 10.03
N VAL A 276 -12.05 -2.38 8.81
CA VAL A 276 -13.48 -2.39 8.54
C VAL A 276 -14.18 -3.47 9.36
N ARG A 277 -13.64 -4.70 9.37
CA ARG A 277 -14.21 -5.80 10.17
C ARG A 277 -14.26 -5.49 11.65
N GLU A 278 -13.22 -4.86 12.21
CA GLU A 278 -13.20 -4.49 13.63
C GLU A 278 -14.20 -3.38 13.97
N LEU A 279 -14.38 -2.40 13.09
CA LEU A 279 -15.36 -1.34 13.25
C LEU A 279 -16.79 -1.88 13.13
N GLU A 280 -17.05 -2.78 12.20
CA GLU A 280 -18.33 -3.47 12.06
C GLU A 280 -18.63 -4.39 13.26
N ALA A 281 -17.61 -5.10 13.79
CA ALA A 281 -17.73 -5.88 15.02
C ALA A 281 -18.06 -5.00 16.25
N ALA A 282 -17.65 -3.72 16.22
CA ALA A 282 -18.07 -2.72 17.21
C ALA A 282 -19.46 -2.11 16.93
N GLY A 283 -20.20 -2.63 15.95
CA GLY A 283 -21.54 -2.18 15.58
C GLY A 283 -21.54 -0.87 14.79
N ARG A 284 -20.41 -0.47 14.17
CA ARG A 284 -20.36 0.77 13.36
C ARG A 284 -20.68 0.48 11.89
N THR A 285 -21.50 1.32 11.30
CA THR A 285 -21.73 1.31 9.85
C THR A 285 -20.54 1.93 9.15
N VAL A 286 -19.95 1.20 8.20
CA VAL A 286 -18.84 1.68 7.38
C VAL A 286 -19.33 1.91 5.96
N VAL A 287 -19.15 3.13 5.44
CA VAL A 287 -19.50 3.53 4.08
C VAL A 287 -18.23 3.94 3.31
N GLY A 288 -18.20 3.74 2.02
CA GLY A 288 -17.11 4.09 1.10
C GLY A 288 -17.70 4.45 -0.27
N SER A 289 -16.98 4.77 -1.31
CA SER A 289 -15.52 4.90 -1.41
C SER A 289 -15.04 6.25 -0.80
N ALA A 290 -14.08 6.96 -1.46
CA ALA A 290 -13.55 8.25 -0.98
C ALA A 290 -14.30 9.43 -1.64
N PRO A 291 -14.33 10.64 -1.00
CA PRO A 291 -14.92 11.85 -1.59
C PRO A 291 -13.95 12.51 -2.60
N VAL A 292 -13.74 11.86 -3.74
CA VAL A 292 -12.84 12.31 -4.80
C VAL A 292 -13.63 12.61 -6.07
N GLY A 293 -13.33 13.74 -6.71
CA GLY A 293 -14.07 14.25 -7.86
C GLY A 293 -15.50 14.67 -7.52
N CYS A 294 -16.29 15.02 -8.53
CA CYS A 294 -17.68 15.47 -8.35
C CYS A 294 -18.60 14.29 -7.99
N GLU A 295 -18.59 13.26 -8.83
CA GLU A 295 -19.50 12.11 -8.64
C GLU A 295 -19.13 11.30 -7.39
N GLY A 296 -17.83 11.07 -7.13
CA GLY A 296 -17.38 10.38 -5.94
C GLY A 296 -17.71 11.12 -4.65
N THR A 297 -17.54 12.45 -4.64
CA THR A 297 -17.91 13.28 -3.47
C THR A 297 -19.42 13.31 -3.25
N ALA A 298 -20.21 13.48 -4.31
CA ALA A 298 -21.68 13.47 -4.20
C ALA A 298 -22.20 12.16 -3.61
N ARG A 299 -21.68 11.03 -4.07
CA ARG A 299 -22.03 9.69 -3.59
C ARG A 299 -21.59 9.45 -2.15
N TRP A 300 -20.39 9.87 -1.81
CA TRP A 300 -19.85 9.72 -0.46
C TRP A 300 -20.71 10.51 0.56
N LEU A 301 -21.09 11.75 0.23
CA LEU A 301 -21.98 12.56 1.05
C LEU A 301 -23.37 11.91 1.19
N GLU A 302 -23.90 11.34 0.12
CA GLU A 302 -25.19 10.62 0.14
C GLU A 302 -25.12 9.37 1.04
N SER A 303 -24.05 8.57 0.91
CA SER A 303 -23.86 7.38 1.73
C SER A 303 -23.71 7.71 3.23
N ILE A 304 -22.91 8.74 3.56
CA ILE A 304 -22.76 9.23 4.93
C ILE A 304 -24.11 9.76 5.48
N GLY A 305 -24.79 10.61 4.72
CA GLY A 305 -26.06 11.20 5.14
C GLY A 305 -27.13 10.14 5.35
N SER A 306 -27.24 9.18 4.45
CA SER A 306 -28.20 8.06 4.55
C SER A 306 -27.90 7.17 5.76
N ALA A 307 -26.62 6.83 5.99
CA ALA A 307 -26.21 6.04 7.13
C ALA A 307 -26.47 6.74 8.48
N CYS A 308 -26.47 8.08 8.49
CA CYS A 308 -26.85 8.90 9.64
C CYS A 308 -28.35 9.19 9.74
N GLY A 309 -29.19 8.63 8.86
CA GLY A 309 -30.65 8.85 8.85
C GLY A 309 -31.08 10.28 8.50
N LEU A 310 -30.25 11.02 7.76
CA LEU A 310 -30.57 12.40 7.37
C LEU A 310 -31.62 12.42 6.23
N SER A 311 -32.43 13.50 6.18
CA SER A 311 -33.41 13.68 5.12
C SER A 311 -32.76 13.87 3.75
N ARG A 312 -33.46 13.48 2.69
CA ARG A 312 -33.01 13.64 1.30
C ARG A 312 -32.69 15.11 1.00
N ASP A 313 -33.56 16.05 1.42
CA ASP A 313 -33.35 17.47 1.18
C ASP A 313 -32.04 17.97 1.78
N ARG A 314 -31.67 17.48 2.98
CA ARG A 314 -30.44 17.87 3.64
C ARG A 314 -29.22 17.31 2.91
N ILE A 315 -29.30 16.08 2.42
CA ILE A 315 -28.24 15.43 1.62
C ILE A 315 -28.06 16.19 0.29
N ASP A 316 -29.16 16.53 -0.38
CA ASP A 316 -29.10 17.26 -1.66
C ASP A 316 -28.60 18.70 -1.46
N ALA A 317 -28.99 19.36 -0.39
CA ALA A 317 -28.44 20.67 -0.01
C ALA A 317 -26.92 20.60 0.22
N ALA A 318 -26.42 19.54 0.86
CA ALA A 318 -25.00 19.35 1.10
C ALA A 318 -24.23 19.09 -0.21
N LYS A 319 -24.78 18.26 -1.11
CA LYS A 319 -24.19 18.04 -2.44
C LYS A 319 -24.14 19.36 -3.24
N ASN A 320 -25.20 20.14 -3.23
CA ASN A 320 -25.28 21.41 -3.91
C ASN A 320 -24.32 22.48 -3.33
N ALA A 321 -23.98 22.38 -2.06
CA ALA A 321 -23.01 23.28 -1.42
C ALA A 321 -21.54 22.91 -1.74
N VAL A 322 -21.25 21.64 -1.97
CA VAL A 322 -19.86 21.12 -2.09
C VAL A 322 -19.44 20.89 -3.53
N VAL A 323 -20.27 20.20 -4.31
CA VAL A 323 -19.89 19.68 -5.63
C VAL A 323 -19.59 20.79 -6.66
N PRO A 324 -20.31 21.92 -6.73
CA PRO A 324 -20.02 22.95 -7.71
C PRO A 324 -18.62 23.53 -7.65
N ALA A 325 -18.03 23.66 -6.46
CA ALA A 325 -16.68 24.17 -6.30
C ALA A 325 -15.64 23.15 -6.81
N ILE A 326 -15.91 21.84 -6.69
CA ILE A 326 -15.09 20.79 -7.26
C ILE A 326 -15.18 20.83 -8.79
N ALA A 327 -16.38 20.91 -9.33
CA ALA A 327 -16.60 21.00 -10.77
C ALA A 327 -15.90 22.21 -11.39
N GLN A 328 -15.96 23.35 -10.73
CA GLN A 328 -15.25 24.57 -11.16
C GLN A 328 -13.73 24.37 -11.18
N ALA A 329 -13.17 23.73 -10.13
CA ALA A 329 -11.74 23.47 -10.05
C ALA A 329 -11.27 22.50 -11.13
N LEU A 330 -12.06 21.46 -11.44
CA LEU A 330 -11.76 20.49 -12.52
C LEU A 330 -11.83 21.18 -13.88
N ALA A 331 -12.89 21.97 -14.13
CA ALA A 331 -13.06 22.68 -15.41
C ALA A 331 -11.95 23.71 -15.68
N ALA A 332 -11.45 24.38 -14.62
CA ALA A 332 -10.34 25.33 -14.73
C ALA A 332 -8.98 24.67 -15.01
N ASN A 333 -8.87 23.36 -14.78
CA ASN A 333 -7.60 22.62 -14.89
C ASN A 333 -7.77 21.38 -15.78
N ARG A 334 -8.39 21.57 -16.95
CA ARG A 334 -8.69 20.47 -17.87
C ARG A 334 -7.42 19.80 -18.39
N ILE A 335 -7.46 18.47 -18.47
CA ILE A 335 -6.38 17.63 -18.99
C ILE A 335 -6.87 16.97 -20.28
N GLU A 336 -6.10 17.14 -21.36
CA GLU A 336 -6.37 16.50 -22.66
C GLU A 336 -5.16 15.64 -23.03
N ALA A 337 -5.08 14.44 -22.43
CA ALA A 337 -3.98 13.52 -22.66
C ALA A 337 -4.39 12.08 -22.36
N ARG A 338 -3.78 11.13 -23.09
CA ARG A 338 -3.84 9.69 -22.74
C ARG A 338 -2.86 9.39 -21.61
N ILE A 339 -3.36 8.74 -20.58
CA ILE A 339 -2.60 8.47 -19.37
C ILE A 339 -2.65 6.99 -18.99
N THR A 340 -1.52 6.40 -18.67
CA THR A 340 -1.44 5.16 -17.89
C THR A 340 -0.98 5.46 -16.48
N LEU A 341 -1.61 4.80 -15.52
CA LEU A 341 -1.37 5.04 -14.11
C LEU A 341 -1.16 3.72 -13.39
N SER A 342 -0.11 3.64 -12.56
CA SER A 342 0.12 2.49 -11.70
C SER A 342 0.74 2.89 -10.36
N GLY A 343 0.54 2.06 -9.34
CA GLY A 343 1.05 2.33 -8.00
C GLY A 343 0.81 1.19 -7.01
N TYR A 344 1.19 1.45 -5.77
CA TYR A 344 1.09 0.48 -4.68
C TYR A 344 0.58 1.11 -3.36
N GLU A 345 0.06 2.31 -3.42
CA GLU A 345 -0.45 3.03 -2.24
C GLU A 345 -1.91 2.73 -1.94
N GLY A 346 -2.65 2.15 -2.91
CA GLY A 346 -4.07 1.84 -2.83
C GLY A 346 -5.00 3.01 -3.17
N SER A 347 -4.47 4.14 -3.63
CA SER A 347 -5.25 5.31 -4.08
C SER A 347 -5.27 5.49 -5.59
N GLU A 348 -4.78 4.51 -6.33
CA GLU A 348 -4.63 4.57 -7.80
C GLU A 348 -5.98 4.84 -8.49
N LEU A 349 -7.04 4.12 -8.08
CA LEU A 349 -8.38 4.32 -8.64
C LEU A 349 -8.93 5.73 -8.35
N LEU A 350 -8.64 6.26 -7.16
CA LEU A 350 -9.09 7.60 -6.76
C LEU A 350 -8.41 8.70 -7.60
N VAL A 351 -7.10 8.54 -7.82
CA VAL A 351 -6.34 9.44 -8.70
C VAL A 351 -6.86 9.33 -10.13
N ALA A 352 -7.07 8.12 -10.63
CA ALA A 352 -7.61 7.89 -11.96
C ALA A 352 -9.00 8.55 -12.16
N ARG A 353 -9.89 8.44 -11.16
CA ARG A 353 -11.18 9.13 -11.19
C ARG A 353 -11.01 10.63 -11.34
N LEU A 354 -10.13 11.24 -10.55
CA LEU A 354 -9.90 12.67 -10.58
C LEU A 354 -9.35 13.12 -11.94
N LEU A 355 -8.46 12.31 -12.55
CA LEU A 355 -7.92 12.57 -13.88
C LEU A 355 -8.99 12.47 -14.96
N VAL A 356 -9.83 11.45 -14.94
CA VAL A 356 -10.95 11.28 -15.89
C VAL A 356 -11.96 12.42 -15.77
N GLU A 357 -12.34 12.81 -14.55
CA GLU A 357 -13.24 13.94 -14.33
C GLU A 357 -12.61 15.29 -14.76
N SER A 358 -11.27 15.37 -14.79
CA SER A 358 -10.53 16.51 -15.36
C SER A 358 -10.43 16.48 -16.89
N GLY A 359 -10.94 15.44 -17.56
CA GLY A 359 -10.93 15.29 -19.01
C GLY A 359 -9.84 14.41 -19.59
N ALA A 360 -8.99 13.80 -18.76
CA ALA A 360 -7.95 12.88 -19.22
C ALA A 360 -8.55 11.57 -19.76
N ASP A 361 -7.91 11.02 -20.77
CA ASP A 361 -8.17 9.69 -21.31
C ASP A 361 -7.31 8.64 -20.59
N VAL A 362 -7.79 8.18 -19.45
CA VAL A 362 -7.08 7.17 -18.64
C VAL A 362 -7.34 5.78 -19.21
N ARG A 363 -6.33 5.15 -19.79
CA ARG A 363 -6.43 3.85 -20.48
C ARG A 363 -6.13 2.65 -19.58
N TYR A 364 -5.27 2.83 -18.59
CA TYR A 364 -4.84 1.77 -17.70
C TYR A 364 -4.67 2.28 -16.26
N VAL A 365 -5.13 1.47 -15.31
CA VAL A 365 -4.93 1.69 -13.88
C VAL A 365 -4.46 0.39 -13.24
N GLY A 366 -3.17 0.33 -12.90
CA GLY A 366 -2.57 -0.77 -12.15
C GLY A 366 -2.50 -0.44 -10.66
N THR A 367 -2.93 -1.36 -9.80
CA THR A 367 -2.77 -1.24 -8.36
C THR A 367 -2.22 -2.52 -7.76
N ALA A 368 -1.25 -2.40 -6.85
CA ALA A 368 -0.76 -3.53 -6.08
C ALA A 368 -1.79 -4.03 -5.04
N CYS A 369 -2.78 -3.23 -4.70
CA CYS A 369 -3.80 -3.57 -3.72
C CYS A 369 -4.85 -4.54 -4.28
N PRO A 370 -5.55 -5.30 -3.41
CA PRO A 370 -6.61 -6.20 -3.84
C PRO A 370 -7.88 -5.45 -4.20
N LEU A 371 -8.75 -6.09 -4.97
CA LEU A 371 -10.13 -5.66 -5.10
C LEU A 371 -10.84 -5.78 -3.75
N THR A 372 -11.46 -4.68 -3.33
CA THR A 372 -12.27 -4.63 -2.11
C THR A 372 -13.68 -4.14 -2.45
N ARG A 373 -14.64 -4.40 -1.58
CA ARG A 373 -16.03 -3.93 -1.78
C ARG A 373 -16.13 -2.40 -1.98
N PHE A 374 -15.20 -1.62 -1.41
CA PHE A 374 -15.17 -0.17 -1.57
C PHE A 374 -14.51 0.29 -2.87
N ALA A 375 -13.72 -0.60 -3.51
CA ALA A 375 -13.09 -0.32 -4.81
C ALA A 375 -13.95 -0.74 -6.00
N GLU A 376 -14.92 -1.65 -5.82
CA GLU A 376 -15.73 -2.20 -6.91
C GLU A 376 -16.48 -1.14 -7.72
N GLU A 377 -17.01 -0.14 -7.06
CA GLU A 377 -17.79 0.90 -7.73
C GLU A 377 -16.89 1.84 -8.53
N ASP A 378 -15.74 2.21 -7.97
CA ASP A 378 -14.75 3.03 -8.68
C ASP A 378 -14.14 2.27 -9.86
N CYS A 379 -13.93 0.96 -9.71
CA CYS A 379 -13.51 0.08 -10.80
C CYS A 379 -14.52 0.09 -11.95
N ARG A 380 -15.78 -0.23 -11.67
CA ARG A 380 -16.86 -0.23 -12.69
C ARG A 380 -17.04 1.14 -13.36
N TRP A 381 -16.91 2.21 -12.57
CA TRP A 381 -17.00 3.57 -13.08
C TRP A 381 -15.87 3.91 -14.06
N LEU A 382 -14.62 3.51 -13.76
CA LEU A 382 -13.47 3.68 -14.63
C LEU A 382 -13.56 2.82 -15.89
N GLU A 383 -13.94 1.55 -15.74
CA GLU A 383 -14.11 0.62 -16.86
C GLU A 383 -15.21 1.08 -17.83
N SER A 384 -16.31 1.64 -17.31
CA SER A 384 -17.37 2.22 -18.16
C SER A 384 -16.91 3.42 -18.99
N ARG A 385 -15.74 3.99 -18.65
CA ARG A 385 -15.09 5.12 -19.36
C ARG A 385 -13.88 4.69 -20.18
N GLY A 386 -13.70 3.38 -20.38
CA GLY A 386 -12.66 2.81 -21.23
C GLY A 386 -11.32 2.55 -20.55
N ALA A 387 -11.21 2.73 -19.25
CA ALA A 387 -10.00 2.37 -18.52
C ALA A 387 -9.96 0.86 -18.25
N ARG A 388 -8.80 0.23 -18.44
CA ARG A 388 -8.54 -1.13 -17.98
C ARG A 388 -8.02 -1.08 -16.57
N VAL A 389 -8.73 -1.65 -15.59
CA VAL A 389 -8.31 -1.69 -14.20
C VAL A 389 -7.71 -3.06 -13.87
N LYS A 390 -6.51 -3.08 -13.27
CA LYS A 390 -5.81 -4.30 -12.88
C LYS A 390 -5.47 -4.24 -11.39
N PHE A 391 -6.10 -5.12 -10.61
CA PHE A 391 -5.73 -5.35 -9.20
C PHE A 391 -4.60 -6.36 -9.12
N ARG A 392 -3.77 -6.27 -8.08
CA ARG A 392 -2.56 -7.09 -7.94
C ARG A 392 -1.67 -7.03 -9.18
N ALA A 393 -1.59 -5.83 -9.78
CA ALA A 393 -0.79 -5.61 -10.97
C ALA A 393 0.69 -5.88 -10.70
N SER A 394 1.30 -6.65 -11.59
CA SER A 394 2.74 -6.88 -11.58
C SER A 394 3.49 -5.74 -12.28
N LEU A 395 4.80 -5.68 -12.12
CA LEU A 395 5.63 -4.74 -12.86
C LEU A 395 5.48 -4.94 -14.38
N GLU A 396 5.39 -6.19 -14.82
CA GLU A 396 5.22 -6.52 -16.24
C GLU A 396 3.87 -6.04 -16.78
N ASP A 397 2.79 -6.14 -15.99
CA ASP A 397 1.50 -5.59 -16.39
C ASP A 397 1.60 -4.07 -16.60
N ASP A 398 2.26 -3.36 -15.68
CA ASP A 398 2.42 -1.92 -15.73
C ASP A 398 3.32 -1.46 -16.88
N LEU A 399 4.40 -2.18 -17.15
CA LEU A 399 5.30 -1.90 -18.28
C LEU A 399 4.63 -2.18 -19.62
N ARG A 400 3.88 -3.28 -19.72
CA ARG A 400 3.11 -3.62 -20.92
C ARG A 400 2.05 -2.57 -21.22
N ALA A 401 1.42 -1.99 -20.21
CA ALA A 401 0.42 -0.94 -20.40
C ALA A 401 0.99 0.30 -21.11
N ILE A 402 2.28 0.61 -20.95
CA ILE A 402 2.94 1.69 -21.73
C ILE A 402 3.01 1.32 -23.22
N GLU A 403 3.24 0.05 -23.53
CA GLU A 403 3.32 -0.43 -24.93
C GLU A 403 1.95 -0.52 -25.57
N ASP A 404 0.97 -1.08 -24.87
CA ASP A 404 -0.38 -1.33 -25.39
C ASP A 404 -1.20 -0.06 -25.62
N HIS A 405 -0.95 0.99 -24.83
CA HIS A 405 -1.80 2.19 -24.82
C HIS A 405 -1.14 3.46 -25.35
N ASP A 406 0.16 3.45 -25.66
CA ASP A 406 0.92 4.61 -26.16
C ASP A 406 0.53 5.93 -25.44
N PRO A 407 0.78 6.02 -24.11
CA PRO A 407 0.35 7.17 -23.32
C PRO A 407 1.19 8.42 -23.60
N GLU A 408 0.57 9.58 -23.45
CA GLU A 408 1.25 10.88 -23.49
C GLU A 408 1.85 11.27 -22.15
N LEU A 409 1.36 10.64 -21.07
CA LEU A 409 1.90 10.74 -19.71
C LEU A 409 1.80 9.40 -19.00
N VAL A 410 2.85 9.05 -18.31
CA VAL A 410 2.90 7.88 -17.44
C VAL A 410 3.00 8.31 -15.98
N VAL A 411 2.12 7.80 -15.14
CA VAL A 411 2.24 7.93 -13.68
C VAL A 411 2.50 6.55 -13.11
N GLY A 412 3.60 6.34 -12.39
CA GLY A 412 3.94 4.99 -11.97
C GLY A 412 4.97 4.89 -10.86
N THR A 413 5.42 3.66 -10.63
CA THR A 413 6.55 3.35 -9.75
C THR A 413 7.88 3.70 -10.41
N THR A 414 8.98 3.68 -9.66
CA THR A 414 10.30 4.02 -10.20
C THR A 414 10.66 3.27 -11.49
N PRO A 415 10.52 1.93 -11.59
CA PRO A 415 10.80 1.22 -12.84
C PRO A 415 9.91 1.62 -14.01
N VAL A 416 8.64 1.90 -13.75
CA VAL A 416 7.66 2.33 -14.76
C VAL A 416 7.99 3.73 -15.28
N VAL A 417 8.33 4.65 -14.37
CA VAL A 417 8.78 6.01 -14.71
C VAL A 417 10.08 5.96 -15.52
N GLN A 418 11.01 5.07 -15.16
CA GLN A 418 12.26 4.90 -15.90
C GLN A 418 11.99 4.43 -17.33
N ALA A 419 11.16 3.39 -17.50
CA ALA A 419 10.79 2.87 -18.82
C ALA A 419 10.10 3.92 -19.71
N ALA A 420 9.25 4.77 -19.10
CA ALA A 420 8.62 5.88 -19.80
C ALA A 420 9.65 6.94 -20.28
N LYS A 421 10.62 7.29 -19.43
CA LYS A 421 11.69 8.26 -19.79
C LYS A 421 12.58 7.73 -20.92
N GLU A 422 12.90 6.44 -20.93
CA GLU A 422 13.64 5.80 -22.02
C GLU A 422 12.95 5.95 -23.37
N ARG A 423 11.62 6.14 -23.37
CA ARG A 423 10.78 6.36 -24.54
C ARG A 423 10.45 7.82 -24.80
N ALA A 424 11.07 8.74 -24.07
CA ALA A 424 10.78 10.17 -24.10
C ALA A 424 9.33 10.53 -23.72
N ILE A 425 8.66 9.70 -22.91
CA ILE A 425 7.31 9.97 -22.44
C ILE A 425 7.39 10.74 -21.13
N PRO A 426 6.72 11.90 -20.98
CA PRO A 426 6.57 12.59 -19.69
C PRO A 426 6.08 11.63 -18.61
N SER A 427 6.68 11.69 -17.43
CA SER A 427 6.35 10.74 -16.39
C SER A 427 6.47 11.32 -14.99
N LEU A 428 5.62 10.83 -14.09
CA LEU A 428 5.56 11.23 -12.69
C LEU A 428 5.60 10.00 -11.78
N TYR A 429 6.36 10.12 -10.69
CA TYR A 429 6.37 9.09 -9.67
C TYR A 429 5.11 9.19 -8.80
N PHE A 430 4.33 8.11 -8.74
CA PHE A 430 3.01 8.08 -8.12
C PHE A 430 3.01 8.55 -6.66
N THR A 431 3.90 8.01 -5.84
CA THR A 431 3.95 8.34 -4.42
C THR A 431 4.26 9.83 -4.20
N ASN A 432 5.15 10.43 -5.02
CA ASN A 432 5.44 11.85 -4.92
C ASN A 432 4.25 12.73 -5.34
N LEU A 433 3.48 12.26 -6.32
CA LEU A 433 2.29 12.96 -6.79
C LEU A 433 1.26 13.12 -5.67
N ILE A 434 0.97 12.02 -4.94
CA ILE A 434 -0.05 12.01 -3.89
C ILE A 434 0.46 12.50 -2.53
N SER A 435 1.77 12.39 -2.24
CA SER A 435 2.32 12.72 -0.92
C SER A 435 2.30 14.20 -0.59
N ALA A 436 2.39 15.06 -1.60
CA ALA A 436 2.44 16.50 -1.44
C ALA A 436 1.13 17.22 -1.79
N ARG A 437 0.09 16.48 -2.20
CA ARG A 437 -1.14 17.05 -2.76
C ARG A 437 -2.38 16.42 -2.16
N PRO A 438 -3.38 17.23 -1.74
CA PRO A 438 -4.67 16.68 -1.37
C PRO A 438 -5.36 16.07 -2.60
N LEU A 439 -6.16 15.03 -2.40
CA LEU A 439 -7.01 14.43 -3.45
C LEU A 439 -8.47 14.82 -3.30
N MET A 440 -8.89 15.26 -2.11
CA MET A 440 -10.28 15.43 -1.76
C MET A 440 -10.70 16.91 -1.79
N GLY A 441 -11.94 17.12 -2.13
CA GLY A 441 -12.53 18.46 -2.20
C GLY A 441 -11.98 19.34 -3.34
N PRO A 442 -12.35 20.64 -3.35
CA PRO A 442 -11.95 21.57 -4.43
C PRO A 442 -10.43 21.75 -4.55
N ALA A 443 -9.70 21.76 -3.42
CA ALA A 443 -8.24 21.89 -3.42
C ALA A 443 -7.55 20.70 -4.09
N GLY A 444 -8.08 19.50 -3.89
CA GLY A 444 -7.56 18.28 -4.53
C GLY A 444 -7.78 18.28 -6.03
N ALA A 445 -8.98 18.67 -6.45
CA ALA A 445 -9.38 18.70 -7.84
C ALA A 445 -8.45 19.56 -8.72
N GLY A 446 -8.09 20.76 -8.27
CA GLY A 446 -7.22 21.65 -9.05
C GLY A 446 -5.72 21.33 -8.92
N SER A 447 -5.28 20.98 -7.72
CA SER A 447 -3.86 20.80 -7.42
C SER A 447 -3.21 19.65 -8.18
N LEU A 448 -3.89 18.51 -8.30
CA LEU A 448 -3.38 17.35 -9.04
C LEU A 448 -3.27 17.65 -10.53
N ALA A 449 -4.32 18.22 -11.11
CA ALA A 449 -4.37 18.55 -12.54
C ALA A 449 -3.24 19.51 -12.94
N GLN A 450 -2.91 20.51 -12.13
CA GLN A 450 -1.80 21.43 -12.38
C GLN A 450 -0.45 20.71 -12.51
N VAL A 451 -0.18 19.71 -11.68
CA VAL A 451 1.08 18.93 -11.76
C VAL A 451 1.12 18.11 -13.03
N ILE A 452 0.00 17.51 -13.41
CA ILE A 452 -0.12 16.74 -14.64
C ILE A 452 0.12 17.64 -15.86
N GLN A 453 -0.50 18.82 -15.90
CA GLN A 453 -0.29 19.78 -16.98
C GLN A 453 1.16 20.26 -17.07
N ALA A 454 1.82 20.53 -15.95
CA ALA A 454 3.22 20.91 -15.92
C ALA A 454 4.14 19.79 -16.46
N ALA A 455 3.84 18.54 -16.17
CA ALA A 455 4.56 17.40 -16.70
C ALA A 455 4.36 17.26 -18.22
N LEU A 456 3.14 17.40 -18.71
CA LEU A 456 2.82 17.38 -20.15
C LEU A 456 3.49 18.51 -20.90
N ALA A 457 3.50 19.72 -20.35
CA ALA A 457 4.18 20.89 -20.94
C ALA A 457 5.70 20.70 -21.04
N SER A 458 6.28 19.79 -20.25
CA SER A 458 7.70 19.47 -20.24
C SER A 458 8.12 18.44 -21.30
N ARG A 459 7.24 18.05 -22.22
CA ARG A 459 7.47 16.98 -23.22
C ARG A 459 8.77 17.19 -24.02
N GLY A 460 9.03 18.41 -24.50
CA GLY A 460 10.25 18.72 -25.25
C GLY A 460 11.52 18.38 -24.47
N ARG A 461 11.53 18.60 -23.15
CA ARG A 461 12.65 18.22 -22.29
C ARG A 461 12.87 16.70 -22.25
N PHE A 462 11.80 15.91 -22.27
CA PHE A 462 11.91 14.45 -22.31
C PHE A 462 12.45 13.97 -23.66
N GLU A 463 12.09 14.63 -24.75
CA GLU A 463 12.63 14.36 -26.08
C GLU A 463 14.14 14.65 -26.15
N GLU A 464 14.58 15.76 -25.56
CA GLU A 464 16.01 16.08 -25.44
C GLU A 464 16.76 15.06 -24.57
N MET A 465 16.14 14.58 -23.49
CA MET A 465 16.71 13.54 -22.63
C MET A 465 16.80 12.16 -23.30
N ARG A 466 16.12 11.94 -24.41
CA ARG A 466 16.13 10.65 -25.12
C ARG A 466 17.54 10.22 -25.52
N SER A 467 18.35 11.14 -26.01
CA SER A 467 19.74 10.88 -26.39
C SER A 467 20.61 10.46 -25.18
N PHE A 468 20.28 10.97 -24.00
CA PHE A 468 20.97 10.57 -22.76
C PHE A 468 20.69 9.09 -22.39
N PHE A 469 19.50 8.61 -22.70
CA PHE A 469 19.11 7.22 -22.43
C PHE A 469 19.41 6.27 -23.60
N GLU A 470 19.84 6.81 -24.74
CA GLU A 470 20.22 5.98 -25.89
C GLU A 470 21.36 5.03 -25.52
N GLY A 471 21.14 3.73 -25.70
CA GLY A 471 22.09 2.71 -25.31
C GLY A 471 22.12 2.35 -23.82
N VAL A 472 21.42 3.09 -22.94
CA VAL A 472 21.30 2.71 -21.52
C VAL A 472 20.46 1.45 -21.42
N GLY A 473 21.06 0.40 -20.86
CA GLY A 473 20.38 -0.86 -20.71
C GLY A 473 20.37 -1.74 -21.99
N THR A 474 20.84 -1.22 -23.12
CA THR A 474 21.09 -1.96 -24.36
C THR A 474 22.59 -1.88 -24.66
N GLY A 475 23.18 -2.92 -25.15
CA GLY A 475 24.61 -2.94 -25.48
C GLY A 475 25.56 -3.09 -24.27
N HIS A 476 26.80 -2.70 -24.47
CA HIS A 476 27.88 -2.91 -23.51
C HIS A 476 28.09 -1.69 -22.61
N ALA A 477 28.32 -1.92 -21.33
CA ALA A 477 28.89 -0.91 -20.48
C ALA A 477 30.40 -0.87 -20.70
N ALA A 478 30.96 0.32 -20.91
CA ALA A 478 32.41 0.50 -20.97
C ALA A 478 33.09 -0.01 -19.68
N GLY A 479 34.26 -0.57 -19.81
CA GLY A 479 35.03 -1.08 -18.67
C GLY A 479 34.73 -2.54 -18.32
N ILE A 480 34.26 -2.81 -17.10
CA ILE A 480 34.13 -4.16 -16.54
C ILE A 480 33.23 -5.09 -17.40
N TRP A 481 32.35 -4.54 -18.20
CA TRP A 481 31.36 -5.28 -18.98
C TRP A 481 31.59 -5.23 -20.49
N GLU A 482 32.77 -4.76 -20.91
CA GLU A 482 33.06 -4.42 -22.31
C GLU A 482 32.79 -5.57 -23.29
N ASP A 483 33.12 -6.77 -22.95
CA ASP A 483 33.01 -7.96 -23.83
C ASP A 483 31.81 -8.87 -23.52
N VAL A 484 30.93 -8.45 -22.58
CA VAL A 484 29.80 -9.29 -22.16
C VAL A 484 28.49 -8.61 -22.53
N PRO A 485 27.66 -9.22 -23.42
CA PRO A 485 26.29 -8.75 -23.66
C PRO A 485 25.57 -8.62 -22.32
N ARG A 486 24.90 -7.50 -22.09
CA ARG A 486 24.17 -7.37 -20.84
C ARG A 486 23.12 -8.48 -20.76
N ALA A 487 23.23 -9.28 -19.73
CA ALA A 487 22.31 -10.39 -19.46
C ALA A 487 20.83 -9.98 -19.53
N HIS A 488 20.56 -8.70 -19.29
CA HIS A 488 19.23 -8.17 -19.28
C HIS A 488 18.58 -8.03 -20.69
N GLU A 489 19.34 -7.90 -21.78
CA GLU A 489 18.77 -7.88 -23.12
C GLU A 489 18.29 -9.29 -23.52
N ALA A 490 19.15 -10.28 -23.31
CA ALA A 490 18.76 -11.68 -23.48
C ALA A 490 17.60 -12.07 -22.54
N PHE A 491 17.56 -11.51 -21.33
CA PHE A 491 16.48 -11.71 -20.37
C PHE A 491 15.18 -11.04 -20.83
N ARG A 492 15.22 -9.81 -21.34
CA ARG A 492 14.06 -9.12 -21.93
C ARG A 492 13.48 -9.88 -23.11
N GLU A 493 14.32 -10.30 -24.06
CA GLU A 493 13.86 -11.08 -25.20
C GLU A 493 13.23 -12.40 -24.77
N LYS A 494 13.90 -13.13 -23.87
CA LYS A 494 13.39 -14.38 -23.31
C LYS A 494 12.06 -14.16 -22.60
N ARG A 495 11.92 -13.07 -21.84
CA ARG A 495 10.72 -12.71 -21.12
C ARG A 495 9.58 -12.31 -22.06
N LEU A 496 9.86 -11.52 -23.08
CA LEU A 496 8.88 -11.15 -24.09
C LEU A 496 8.36 -12.38 -24.86
N VAL A 497 9.23 -13.32 -25.21
CA VAL A 497 8.83 -14.57 -25.83
C VAL A 497 7.96 -15.42 -24.89
N GLN A 498 8.27 -15.46 -23.60
CA GLN A 498 7.47 -16.15 -22.59
C GLN A 498 6.10 -15.51 -22.42
N LEU A 499 6.04 -14.17 -22.36
CA LEU A 499 4.78 -13.43 -22.25
C LEU A 499 3.88 -13.65 -23.47
N ARG A 500 4.45 -13.59 -24.68
CA ARG A 500 3.72 -13.91 -25.93
C ARG A 500 3.19 -15.35 -25.94
N ARG A 501 3.94 -16.32 -25.43
CA ARG A 501 3.48 -17.71 -25.29
C ARG A 501 2.35 -17.83 -24.26
N ARG A 502 2.37 -17.07 -23.16
CA ARG A 502 1.27 -17.01 -22.18
C ARG A 502 -0.04 -16.57 -22.83
N ASP A 503 0.04 -15.54 -23.68
CA ASP A 503 -1.15 -14.99 -24.35
C ASP A 503 -1.76 -15.98 -25.35
N VAL A 504 -0.93 -16.87 -25.96
CA VAL A 504 -1.41 -17.85 -26.94
C VAL A 504 -1.93 -19.13 -26.26
N ASP A 505 -1.27 -19.63 -25.21
CA ASP A 505 -1.56 -20.96 -24.65
C ASP A 505 -2.42 -20.95 -23.38
N HIS A 506 -2.72 -19.79 -22.81
CA HIS A 506 -3.32 -19.64 -21.46
C HIS A 506 -2.63 -20.47 -20.38
N LYS A 507 -1.41 -20.92 -20.60
CA LYS A 507 -0.65 -21.67 -19.62
C LYS A 507 0.22 -20.72 -18.80
N PRO A 508 0.18 -20.79 -17.48
CA PRO A 508 1.12 -20.03 -16.66
C PRO A 508 2.55 -20.50 -16.97
N VAL A 509 3.39 -19.57 -17.36
CA VAL A 509 4.81 -19.87 -17.58
C VAL A 509 5.48 -19.95 -16.21
N GLY A 510 6.19 -21.05 -15.97
CA GLY A 510 6.98 -21.23 -14.77
C GLY A 510 7.96 -20.05 -14.59
N THR A 511 8.06 -19.60 -13.38
CA THR A 511 9.00 -18.55 -12.97
C THR A 511 10.36 -19.16 -12.67
N PHE A 512 11.38 -18.44 -12.97
CA PHE A 512 12.78 -18.78 -12.64
C PHE A 512 13.05 -18.64 -11.14
#